data_eb268ef8075b7293a6adfc9f16e80bc6
#
_entry.id   eb268ef8075b7293a6adfc9f16e80bc6
#
_cell.length_a   1.000
_cell.length_b   1.000
_cell.length_c   1.000
_cell.angle_alpha   90.00
_cell.angle_beta   90.00
_cell.angle_gamma   90.00
#
_symmetry.space_group_name_H-M   'P 1'
#
loop_
_entity.id
_entity.type
_entity.pdbx_description
1 polymer ?
#
loop_
_entity_poly.entity_id
_entity_poly.type
_entity_poly.pdbx_seq_one_letter_code
_entity_poly.pdbx_strand_id
1 'polypeptide(L)'
;MHHLNTTGGKMSKSKGEFLTVSLLQDKGYDPLVYRLFCLQSHYRQSQMFTWENMDNAAAAYTKLLGRIASLIPAGTPVDAEKMKPYQAKFRQALDADLNTSLAVTRLYDVLKAKDLSDDEKLALVGDFDAVLSLSLLEKAAVIRDAQKATSEVHGDGEYVIIAPADATDEEQSTVRELLLSRYQARKDKNWAESDRIRDILKDMGIAVKDNKEGVQWMRG
;
A
#
# COMPACT_ATOMS: atom_id res chain seq x y z
N MET A 1 29.68 -5.76 -0.45
CA MET A 1 28.36 -6.07 -1.00
C MET A 1 28.49 -7.32 -1.85
N HIS A 2 27.81 -8.39 -1.51
CA HIS A 2 27.68 -9.56 -2.36
C HIS A 2 26.93 -9.16 -3.63
N HIS A 3 27.26 -9.83 -4.75
CA HIS A 3 26.77 -9.44 -6.06
C HIS A 3 25.26 -9.66 -6.19
N LEU A 4 24.60 -8.77 -6.91
CA LEU A 4 23.27 -9.00 -7.45
C LEU A 4 23.42 -10.02 -8.58
N ASN A 5 22.79 -11.18 -8.42
CA ASN A 5 22.81 -12.25 -9.41
C ASN A 5 21.54 -12.19 -10.26
N THR A 6 21.67 -12.58 -11.53
CA THR A 6 20.53 -12.79 -12.45
C THR A 6 20.46 -14.26 -12.80
N THR A 7 19.35 -14.71 -13.38
CA THR A 7 19.16 -16.08 -13.88
C THR A 7 20.24 -16.51 -14.91
N GLY A 8 20.95 -15.56 -15.54
CA GLY A 8 22.07 -15.79 -16.44
C GLY A 8 23.46 -15.74 -15.81
N GLY A 9 23.54 -15.67 -14.46
CA GLY A 9 24.79 -15.53 -13.72
C GLY A 9 25.12 -14.07 -13.38
N LYS A 10 26.42 -13.76 -13.20
CA LYS A 10 26.87 -12.40 -12.84
C LYS A 10 26.56 -11.42 -13.96
N MET A 11 25.86 -10.32 -13.63
CA MET A 11 25.66 -9.22 -14.57
C MET A 11 27.00 -8.67 -15.08
N SER A 12 27.19 -8.60 -16.39
CA SER A 12 28.36 -7.97 -16.98
C SER A 12 27.95 -7.02 -18.11
N LYS A 13 28.63 -5.87 -18.18
CA LYS A 13 28.44 -4.88 -19.27
C LYS A 13 28.64 -5.44 -20.66
N SER A 14 29.45 -6.50 -20.81
CA SER A 14 29.80 -7.11 -22.09
C SER A 14 28.70 -7.97 -22.73
N LYS A 15 27.62 -8.31 -22.03
CA LYS A 15 26.51 -9.13 -22.53
C LYS A 15 25.29 -8.33 -22.99
N GLY A 16 25.35 -7.01 -23.04
CA GLY A 16 24.27 -6.15 -23.58
C GLY A 16 23.02 -6.00 -22.71
N GLU A 17 22.83 -6.81 -21.70
CA GLU A 17 21.70 -6.70 -20.76
C GLU A 17 22.14 -5.94 -19.50
N PHE A 18 22.20 -4.62 -19.59
CA PHE A 18 22.56 -3.78 -18.46
C PHE A 18 21.28 -3.31 -17.75
N LEU A 19 21.00 -3.88 -16.57
CA LEU A 19 19.90 -3.44 -15.74
C LEU A 19 20.26 -2.07 -15.13
N THR A 20 19.69 -1.03 -15.69
CA THR A 20 19.77 0.34 -15.15
C THR A 20 18.47 0.69 -14.41
N VAL A 21 18.52 1.70 -13.57
CA VAL A 21 17.30 2.26 -12.97
C VAL A 21 16.35 2.78 -14.05
N SER A 22 16.88 3.35 -15.13
CA SER A 22 16.08 3.81 -16.28
C SER A 22 15.29 2.67 -16.92
N LEU A 23 15.90 1.48 -17.08
CA LEU A 23 15.18 0.31 -17.60
C LEU A 23 14.02 -0.12 -16.69
N LEU A 24 14.15 0.02 -15.35
CA LEU A 24 13.06 -0.25 -14.43
C LEU A 24 11.91 0.75 -14.65
N GLN A 25 12.24 2.04 -14.82
CA GLN A 25 11.26 3.09 -15.11
C GLN A 25 10.57 2.86 -16.45
N ASP A 26 11.31 2.51 -17.51
CA ASP A 26 10.78 2.17 -18.83
C ASP A 26 9.81 0.98 -18.79
N LYS A 27 9.99 0.08 -17.82
CA LYS A 27 9.08 -1.05 -17.55
C LYS A 27 7.96 -0.72 -16.56
N GLY A 28 7.83 0.55 -16.16
CA GLY A 28 6.77 1.03 -15.27
C GLY A 28 7.02 0.82 -13.77
N TYR A 29 8.21 0.39 -13.36
CA TYR A 29 8.52 0.30 -11.93
C TYR A 29 8.95 1.64 -11.35
N ASP A 30 8.41 1.99 -10.21
CA ASP A 30 8.94 3.06 -9.38
C ASP A 30 10.35 2.67 -8.87
N PRO A 31 11.36 3.54 -8.98
CA PRO A 31 12.71 3.29 -8.44
C PRO A 31 12.73 2.89 -6.96
N LEU A 32 11.77 3.37 -6.16
CA LEU A 32 11.66 3.03 -4.75
C LEU A 32 11.25 1.56 -4.51
N VAL A 33 10.59 0.92 -5.47
CA VAL A 33 10.36 -0.53 -5.44
C VAL A 33 11.68 -1.30 -5.47
N TYR A 34 12.61 -0.89 -6.33
CA TYR A 34 13.95 -1.49 -6.35
C TYR A 34 14.71 -1.22 -5.05
N ARG A 35 14.57 -0.02 -4.49
CA ARG A 35 15.16 0.28 -3.18
C ARG A 35 14.59 -0.64 -2.09
N LEU A 36 13.27 -0.82 -2.03
CA LEU A 36 12.64 -1.76 -1.09
C LEU A 36 13.14 -3.20 -1.32
N PHE A 37 13.19 -3.66 -2.58
CA PHE A 37 13.76 -4.95 -2.93
C PHE A 37 15.15 -5.15 -2.34
N CYS A 38 16.05 -4.16 -2.48
CA CYS A 38 17.38 -4.22 -1.90
C CYS A 38 17.37 -4.23 -0.36
N LEU A 39 16.49 -3.46 0.28
CA LEU A 39 16.40 -3.38 1.74
C LEU A 39 15.81 -4.64 2.38
N GLN A 40 15.08 -5.46 1.65
CA GLN A 40 14.50 -6.73 2.12
C GLN A 40 15.53 -7.85 2.30
N SER A 41 16.77 -7.64 1.86
CA SER A 41 17.86 -8.59 2.02
C SER A 41 19.01 -7.95 2.79
N HIS A 42 19.72 -8.77 3.57
CA HIS A 42 20.93 -8.28 4.22
C HIS A 42 22.04 -8.05 3.19
N TYR A 43 22.75 -6.93 3.26
CA TYR A 43 23.74 -6.52 2.24
C TYR A 43 24.90 -7.51 2.05
N ARG A 44 25.15 -8.39 3.02
CA ARG A 44 26.16 -9.47 2.94
C ARG A 44 25.63 -10.73 2.24
N GLN A 45 24.35 -10.81 1.95
CA GLN A 45 23.77 -11.94 1.24
C GLN A 45 23.69 -11.66 -0.26
N SER A 46 23.82 -12.71 -1.04
CA SER A 46 23.53 -12.64 -2.49
C SER A 46 22.04 -12.50 -2.70
N GLN A 47 21.64 -11.56 -3.54
CA GLN A 47 20.25 -11.37 -3.90
C GLN A 47 20.06 -11.72 -5.38
N MET A 48 19.02 -12.48 -5.68
CA MET A 48 18.66 -12.84 -7.04
C MET A 48 17.70 -11.80 -7.61
N PHE A 49 18.13 -11.13 -8.66
CA PHE A 49 17.26 -10.27 -9.44
C PHE A 49 16.51 -11.10 -10.49
N THR A 50 15.19 -11.07 -10.42
CA THR A 50 14.26 -11.56 -11.43
C THR A 50 13.13 -10.55 -11.56
N TRP A 51 12.45 -10.52 -12.70
CA TRP A 51 11.27 -9.68 -12.86
C TRP A 51 10.15 -10.08 -11.90
N GLU A 52 9.98 -11.38 -11.65
CA GLU A 52 9.05 -11.89 -10.64
C GLU A 52 9.35 -11.35 -9.23
N ASN A 53 10.63 -11.30 -8.83
CA ASN A 53 11.01 -10.72 -7.54
C ASN A 53 10.75 -9.21 -7.50
N MET A 54 10.88 -8.51 -8.64
CA MET A 54 10.51 -7.11 -8.75
C MET A 54 9.00 -6.90 -8.64
N ASP A 55 8.19 -7.75 -9.27
CA ASP A 55 6.72 -7.72 -9.14
C ASP A 55 6.28 -7.97 -7.69
N ASN A 56 6.92 -8.94 -7.02
CA ASN A 56 6.68 -9.19 -5.60
C ASN A 56 7.04 -7.98 -4.72
N ALA A 57 8.16 -7.31 -5.01
CA ALA A 57 8.54 -6.08 -4.30
C ALA A 57 7.58 -4.94 -4.59
N ALA A 58 7.10 -4.79 -5.83
CA ALA A 58 6.10 -3.78 -6.21
C ALA A 58 4.78 -4.02 -5.46
N ALA A 59 4.30 -5.26 -5.44
CA ALA A 59 3.11 -5.63 -4.68
C ALA A 59 3.27 -5.37 -3.16
N ALA A 60 4.45 -5.67 -2.60
CA ALA A 60 4.75 -5.41 -1.20
C ALA A 60 4.78 -3.90 -0.90
N TYR A 61 5.37 -3.09 -1.78
CA TYR A 61 5.43 -1.64 -1.66
C TYR A 61 4.04 -1.02 -1.73
N THR A 62 3.23 -1.41 -2.70
CA THR A 62 1.83 -0.96 -2.83
C THR A 62 1.01 -1.31 -1.59
N LYS A 63 1.13 -2.54 -1.07
CA LYS A 63 0.44 -2.95 0.16
C LYS A 63 0.92 -2.15 1.39
N LEU A 64 2.21 -1.83 1.46
CA LEU A 64 2.78 -1.02 2.53
C LEU A 64 2.20 0.40 2.49
N LEU A 65 2.23 1.03 1.33
CA LEU A 65 1.65 2.37 1.13
C LEU A 65 0.15 2.41 1.44
N GLY A 66 -0.62 1.41 0.98
CA GLY A 66 -2.05 1.31 1.26
C GLY A 66 -2.35 1.20 2.76
N ARG A 67 -1.54 0.45 3.51
CA ARG A 67 -1.67 0.36 4.98
C ARG A 67 -1.38 1.69 5.68
N ILE A 68 -0.38 2.44 5.21
CA ILE A 68 -0.06 3.76 5.76
C ILE A 68 -1.15 4.77 5.36
N ALA A 69 -1.65 4.71 4.14
CA ALA A 69 -2.73 5.57 3.67
C ALA A 69 -4.04 5.37 4.45
N SER A 70 -4.30 4.15 4.95
CA SER A 70 -5.49 3.84 5.77
C SER A 70 -5.41 4.35 7.21
N LEU A 71 -4.25 4.83 7.67
CA LEU A 71 -4.14 5.48 8.98
C LEU A 71 -4.78 6.87 8.93
N ILE A 72 -5.67 7.15 9.89
CA ILE A 72 -6.41 8.41 9.95
C ILE A 72 -5.86 9.24 11.10
N PRO A 73 -5.02 10.26 10.81
CA PRO A 73 -4.50 11.13 11.86
C PRO A 73 -5.65 11.94 12.48
N ALA A 74 -5.75 11.88 13.79
CA ALA A 74 -6.72 12.66 14.57
C ALA A 74 -6.14 14.02 15.04
N GLY A 75 -4.85 14.27 14.76
CA GLY A 75 -4.14 15.46 15.24
C GLY A 75 -3.88 15.43 16.76
N THR A 76 -3.86 14.22 17.34
CA THR A 76 -3.61 14.07 18.77
C THR A 76 -2.11 14.14 19.08
N PRO A 77 -1.71 14.70 20.24
CA PRO A 77 -0.31 14.67 20.65
C PRO A 77 0.22 13.25 20.75
N VAL A 78 1.40 13.01 20.19
CA VAL A 78 2.06 11.72 20.25
C VAL A 78 2.73 11.48 21.60
N ASP A 79 2.61 10.29 22.16
CA ASP A 79 3.27 9.90 23.40
C ASP A 79 4.67 9.33 23.09
N ALA A 80 5.70 10.15 23.32
CA ALA A 80 7.09 9.77 23.07
C ALA A 80 7.51 8.52 23.88
N GLU A 81 6.98 8.31 25.08
CA GLU A 81 7.35 7.15 25.91
C GLU A 81 6.84 5.84 25.28
N LYS A 82 5.65 5.84 24.71
CA LYS A 82 5.11 4.70 23.98
C LYS A 82 5.89 4.40 22.68
N MET A 83 6.43 5.43 22.04
CA MET A 83 7.19 5.29 20.79
C MET A 83 8.61 4.74 21.03
N LYS A 84 9.25 5.05 22.16
CA LYS A 84 10.64 4.64 22.49
C LYS A 84 10.93 3.16 22.26
N PRO A 85 10.10 2.19 22.69
CA PRO A 85 10.39 0.77 22.47
C PRO A 85 10.46 0.38 20.99
N TYR A 86 9.66 1.01 20.13
CA TYR A 86 9.64 0.77 18.69
C TYR A 86 10.88 1.37 18.03
N GLN A 87 11.25 2.60 18.37
CA GLN A 87 12.47 3.25 17.93
C GLN A 87 13.72 2.48 18.35
N ALA A 88 13.75 1.98 19.59
CA ALA A 88 14.86 1.17 20.09
C ALA A 88 15.02 -0.13 19.29
N LYS A 89 13.92 -0.84 18.99
CA LYS A 89 13.96 -2.07 18.18
C LYS A 89 14.41 -1.81 16.75
N PHE A 90 13.99 -0.70 16.16
CA PHE A 90 14.43 -0.30 14.82
C PHE A 90 15.94 0.03 14.82
N ARG A 91 16.41 0.83 15.78
CA ARG A 91 17.83 1.13 15.94
C ARG A 91 18.65 -0.13 16.17
N GLN A 92 18.21 -1.02 17.04
CA GLN A 92 18.87 -2.32 17.28
C GLN A 92 19.04 -3.15 16.01
N ALA A 93 18.05 -3.12 15.09
CA ALA A 93 18.16 -3.80 13.80
C ALA A 93 19.28 -3.19 12.94
N LEU A 94 19.43 -1.86 12.95
CA LEU A 94 20.49 -1.17 12.22
C LEU A 94 21.88 -1.36 12.88
N ASP A 95 21.95 -1.36 14.21
CA ASP A 95 23.15 -1.60 14.98
C ASP A 95 23.66 -3.05 14.80
N ALA A 96 22.76 -3.99 14.46
CA ALA A 96 23.09 -5.36 14.12
C ALA A 96 23.58 -5.49 12.67
N ASP A 97 24.70 -4.85 12.35
CA ASP A 97 25.36 -4.91 11.04
C ASP A 97 24.45 -4.44 9.89
N LEU A 98 23.75 -3.32 10.09
CA LEU A 98 22.83 -2.73 9.10
C LEU A 98 21.79 -3.75 8.58
N ASN A 99 21.17 -4.50 9.48
CA ASN A 99 20.14 -5.48 9.12
C ASN A 99 18.84 -4.76 8.68
N THR A 100 18.85 -4.26 7.45
CA THR A 100 17.72 -3.53 6.85
C THR A 100 16.48 -4.40 6.68
N SER A 101 16.64 -5.70 6.45
CA SER A 101 15.53 -6.65 6.39
C SER A 101 14.75 -6.70 7.72
N LEU A 102 15.50 -6.74 8.84
CA LEU A 102 14.89 -6.66 10.17
C LEU A 102 14.29 -5.27 10.43
N ALA A 103 14.96 -4.18 9.99
CA ALA A 103 14.44 -2.82 10.11
C ALA A 103 13.10 -2.65 9.39
N VAL A 104 12.96 -3.18 8.17
CA VAL A 104 11.68 -3.23 7.43
C VAL A 104 10.63 -4.05 8.20
N THR A 105 11.03 -5.14 8.85
CA THR A 105 10.10 -5.91 9.72
C THR A 105 9.60 -5.04 10.88
N ARG A 106 10.47 -4.23 11.50
CA ARG A 106 10.06 -3.32 12.59
C ARG A 106 9.08 -2.25 12.13
N LEU A 107 9.18 -1.78 10.88
CA LEU A 107 8.18 -0.91 10.28
C LEU A 107 6.79 -1.61 10.22
N TYR A 108 6.74 -2.87 9.80
CA TYR A 108 5.49 -3.63 9.80
C TYR A 108 4.95 -3.89 11.22
N ASP A 109 5.83 -4.06 12.22
CA ASP A 109 5.41 -4.22 13.63
C ASP A 109 4.70 -2.96 14.12
N VAL A 110 5.19 -1.76 13.78
CA VAL A 110 4.52 -0.47 14.08
C VAL A 110 3.11 -0.44 13.47
N LEU A 111 2.97 -0.78 12.20
CA LEU A 111 1.66 -0.75 11.52
C LEU A 111 0.65 -1.75 12.10
N LYS A 112 1.11 -2.82 12.75
CA LYS A 112 0.26 -3.83 13.41
C LYS A 112 0.01 -3.54 14.88
N ALA A 113 0.73 -2.60 15.49
CA ALA A 113 0.62 -2.28 16.90
C ALA A 113 -0.79 -1.83 17.25
N LYS A 114 -1.35 -2.37 18.33
CA LYS A 114 -2.69 -2.04 18.83
C LYS A 114 -2.67 -1.00 19.94
N ASP A 115 -1.51 -0.79 20.55
CA ASP A 115 -1.24 0.14 21.63
C ASP A 115 -0.85 1.55 21.16
N LEU A 116 -0.64 1.71 19.85
CA LEU A 116 -0.30 2.99 19.21
C LEU A 116 -1.51 3.58 18.51
N SER A 117 -1.70 4.88 18.65
CA SER A 117 -2.63 5.68 17.85
C SER A 117 -2.13 5.80 16.40
N ASP A 118 -2.99 6.21 15.50
CA ASP A 118 -2.59 6.42 14.09
C ASP A 118 -1.61 7.58 13.95
N ASP A 119 -1.71 8.63 14.79
CA ASP A 119 -0.73 9.73 14.85
C ASP A 119 0.65 9.22 15.29
N GLU A 120 0.73 8.37 16.31
CA GLU A 120 1.97 7.76 16.79
C GLU A 120 2.59 6.82 15.74
N LYS A 121 1.76 6.04 15.02
CA LYS A 121 2.23 5.19 13.92
C LYS A 121 2.81 6.02 12.79
N LEU A 122 2.12 7.10 12.38
CA LEU A 122 2.61 7.98 11.32
C LEU A 122 3.92 8.67 11.70
N ALA A 123 4.06 9.10 12.96
CA ALA A 123 5.30 9.66 13.47
C ALA A 123 6.47 8.65 13.41
N LEU A 124 6.23 7.41 13.84
CA LEU A 124 7.23 6.33 13.76
C LEU A 124 7.57 5.94 12.31
N VAL A 125 6.58 5.91 11.42
CA VAL A 125 6.81 5.69 9.98
C VAL A 125 7.74 6.77 9.43
N GLY A 126 7.52 8.04 9.76
CA GLY A 126 8.37 9.16 9.35
C GLY A 126 9.80 9.01 9.88
N ASP A 127 9.96 8.69 11.17
CA ASP A 127 11.25 8.42 11.79
C ASP A 127 12.04 7.30 11.08
N PHE A 128 11.38 6.20 10.78
CA PHE A 128 12.01 5.05 10.14
C PHE A 128 12.31 5.32 8.67
N ASP A 129 11.42 6.06 7.99
CA ASP A 129 11.60 6.41 6.59
C ASP A 129 12.69 7.45 6.36
N ALA A 130 13.03 8.26 7.36
CA ALA A 130 14.23 9.12 7.31
C ALA A 130 15.52 8.32 7.06
N VAL A 131 15.54 7.03 7.44
CA VAL A 131 16.65 6.10 7.18
C VAL A 131 16.38 5.24 5.95
N LEU A 132 15.19 4.65 5.84
CA LEU A 132 14.83 3.75 4.74
C LEU A 132 14.70 4.48 3.41
N SER A 133 14.31 5.77 3.42
CA SER A 133 14.14 6.64 2.25
C SER A 133 13.27 6.02 1.15
N LEU A 134 12.07 5.61 1.53
CA LEU A 134 11.07 4.99 0.66
C LEU A 134 9.93 5.95 0.31
N SER A 135 10.00 7.22 0.74
CA SER A 135 8.96 8.26 0.57
C SER A 135 7.57 7.79 1.00
N LEU A 136 7.52 7.10 2.15
CA LEU A 136 6.31 6.39 2.59
C LEU A 136 5.16 7.33 2.92
N LEU A 137 5.45 8.42 3.65
CA LEU A 137 4.40 9.37 4.06
C LEU A 137 3.87 10.18 2.88
N GLU A 138 4.76 10.67 2.00
CA GLU A 138 4.39 11.46 0.83
C GLU A 138 3.53 10.65 -0.14
N LYS A 139 3.97 9.43 -0.47
CA LYS A 139 3.23 8.55 -1.39
C LYS A 139 1.92 8.05 -0.78
N ALA A 140 1.91 7.74 0.52
CA ALA A 140 0.67 7.37 1.20
C ALA A 140 -0.33 8.55 1.27
N ALA A 141 0.15 9.80 1.40
CA ALA A 141 -0.69 10.98 1.34
C ALA A 141 -1.37 11.11 -0.03
N VAL A 142 -0.62 10.94 -1.13
CA VAL A 142 -1.19 10.95 -2.49
C VAL A 142 -2.30 9.90 -2.65
N ILE A 143 -2.07 8.68 -2.16
CA ILE A 143 -3.08 7.61 -2.19
C ILE A 143 -4.32 8.00 -1.36
N ARG A 144 -4.11 8.53 -0.16
CA ARG A 144 -5.21 8.97 0.73
C ARG A 144 -6.03 10.09 0.10
N ASP A 145 -5.37 11.07 -0.52
CA ASP A 145 -6.04 12.21 -1.14
C ASP A 145 -6.79 11.77 -2.41
N ALA A 146 -6.22 10.87 -3.20
CA ALA A 146 -6.92 10.23 -4.32
C ALA A 146 -8.15 9.44 -3.84
N GLN A 147 -8.03 8.66 -2.76
CA GLN A 147 -9.17 7.95 -2.16
C GLN A 147 -10.25 8.89 -1.64
N LYS A 148 -9.87 10.04 -1.06
CA LYS A 148 -10.83 11.08 -0.65
C LYS A 148 -11.52 11.72 -1.85
N ALA A 149 -10.78 12.00 -2.91
CA ALA A 149 -11.32 12.59 -4.12
C ALA A 149 -12.30 11.63 -4.85
N THR A 150 -12.06 10.31 -4.73
CA THR A 150 -12.93 9.26 -5.31
C THR A 150 -14.00 8.76 -4.35
N SER A 151 -13.95 9.15 -3.07
CA SER A 151 -15.01 8.85 -2.10
C SER A 151 -16.09 9.94 -2.17
N GLU A 152 -17.21 9.61 -2.78
CA GLU A 152 -18.37 10.49 -2.79
C GLU A 152 -19.30 10.14 -1.62
N VAL A 153 -19.67 11.17 -0.87
CA VAL A 153 -20.66 11.06 0.20
C VAL A 153 -22.06 11.23 -0.40
N HIS A 154 -22.92 10.24 -0.25
CA HIS A 154 -24.30 10.25 -0.77
C HIS A 154 -25.32 10.18 0.36
N GLY A 155 -26.47 10.82 0.14
CA GLY A 155 -27.53 10.93 1.16
C GLY A 155 -27.14 11.91 2.25
N ASP A 156 -27.68 11.72 3.44
CA ASP A 156 -27.47 12.60 4.61
C ASP A 156 -26.03 12.50 5.22
N GLY A 157 -25.05 12.15 4.40
CA GLY A 157 -23.66 11.96 4.85
C GLY A 157 -23.34 10.53 5.32
N GLU A 158 -24.26 9.60 5.17
CA GLU A 158 -24.14 8.26 5.76
C GLU A 158 -23.56 7.17 4.86
N TYR A 159 -23.35 7.43 3.54
CA TYR A 159 -22.89 6.39 2.63
C TYR A 159 -21.75 6.85 1.74
N VAL A 160 -20.61 6.23 1.89
CA VAL A 160 -19.37 6.55 1.17
C VAL A 160 -19.08 5.45 0.13
N ILE A 161 -18.88 5.84 -1.13
CA ILE A 161 -18.44 4.94 -2.20
C ILE A 161 -16.97 5.19 -2.46
N ILE A 162 -16.14 4.17 -2.30
CA ILE A 162 -14.70 4.24 -2.54
C ILE A 162 -14.39 3.46 -3.81
N ALA A 163 -13.89 4.18 -4.83
CA ALA A 163 -13.45 3.62 -6.10
C ALA A 163 -11.94 3.30 -6.09
N PRO A 164 -11.46 2.34 -6.93
CA PRO A 164 -10.04 2.16 -7.14
C PRO A 164 -9.44 3.39 -7.85
N ALA A 165 -8.19 3.74 -7.50
CA ALA A 165 -7.53 4.96 -7.98
C ALA A 165 -7.29 4.99 -9.51
N ASP A 166 -7.35 3.84 -10.17
CA ASP A 166 -7.16 3.64 -11.60
C ASP A 166 -8.48 3.44 -12.38
N ALA A 167 -9.62 3.64 -11.71
CA ALA A 167 -10.92 3.52 -12.36
C ALA A 167 -11.17 4.70 -13.29
N THR A 168 -11.67 4.42 -14.51
CA THR A 168 -12.07 5.46 -15.46
C THR A 168 -13.35 6.16 -15.01
N ASP A 169 -13.57 7.40 -15.45
CA ASP A 169 -14.79 8.17 -15.11
C ASP A 169 -16.08 7.45 -15.51
N GLU A 170 -16.06 6.73 -16.63
CA GLU A 170 -17.20 5.96 -17.14
C GLU A 170 -17.48 4.73 -16.24
N GLU A 171 -16.44 4.00 -15.85
CA GLU A 171 -16.57 2.89 -14.89
C GLU A 171 -17.07 3.37 -13.54
N GLN A 172 -16.51 4.47 -13.03
CA GLN A 172 -16.93 5.07 -11.77
C GLN A 172 -18.42 5.45 -11.81
N SER A 173 -18.87 6.10 -12.88
CA SER A 173 -20.26 6.52 -13.05
C SER A 173 -21.22 5.31 -13.05
N THR A 174 -20.90 4.28 -13.83
CA THR A 174 -21.73 3.07 -13.96
C THR A 174 -21.81 2.28 -12.65
N VAL A 175 -20.65 2.05 -12.03
CA VAL A 175 -20.58 1.31 -10.76
C VAL A 175 -21.26 2.08 -9.62
N ARG A 176 -21.11 3.39 -9.61
CA ARG A 176 -21.75 4.29 -8.64
C ARG A 176 -23.26 4.18 -8.67
N GLU A 177 -23.88 4.24 -9.84
CA GLU A 177 -25.35 4.10 -9.96
C GLU A 177 -25.85 2.78 -9.41
N LEU A 178 -25.14 1.67 -9.72
CA LEU A 178 -25.45 0.36 -9.21
C LEU A 178 -25.29 0.28 -7.68
N LEU A 179 -24.23 0.85 -7.14
CA LEU A 179 -23.99 0.84 -5.69
C LEU A 179 -25.01 1.69 -4.92
N LEU A 180 -25.42 2.84 -5.46
CA LEU A 180 -26.49 3.66 -4.89
C LEU A 180 -27.85 2.93 -4.90
N SER A 181 -28.19 2.29 -6.03
CA SER A 181 -29.39 1.48 -6.14
C SER A 181 -29.39 0.31 -5.15
N ARG A 182 -28.22 -0.33 -4.97
CA ARG A 182 -28.03 -1.38 -3.96
C ARG A 182 -28.19 -0.85 -2.53
N TYR A 183 -27.63 0.31 -2.24
CA TYR A 183 -27.79 0.97 -0.93
C TYR A 183 -29.27 1.27 -0.63
N GLN A 184 -29.99 1.83 -1.60
CA GLN A 184 -31.44 2.10 -1.45
C GLN A 184 -32.24 0.80 -1.25
N ALA A 185 -31.96 -0.24 -2.04
CA ALA A 185 -32.61 -1.54 -1.89
C ALA A 185 -32.40 -2.12 -0.47
N ARG A 186 -31.22 -1.98 0.10
CA ARG A 186 -30.92 -2.42 1.48
C ARG A 186 -31.67 -1.59 2.53
N LYS A 187 -31.76 -0.27 2.32
CA LYS A 187 -32.53 0.63 3.20
C LYS A 187 -34.01 0.28 3.21
N ASP A 188 -34.52 -0.11 2.04
CA ASP A 188 -35.94 -0.55 1.85
C ASP A 188 -36.15 -2.02 2.23
N LYS A 189 -35.09 -2.72 2.72
CA LYS A 189 -35.12 -4.17 3.07
C LYS A 189 -35.47 -5.07 1.87
N ASN A 190 -35.23 -4.57 0.65
CA ASN A 190 -35.41 -5.37 -0.59
C ASN A 190 -34.11 -6.15 -0.88
N TRP A 191 -33.94 -7.24 -0.17
CA TRP A 191 -32.73 -8.07 -0.25
C TRP A 191 -32.55 -8.71 -1.63
N ALA A 192 -33.67 -9.08 -2.29
CA ALA A 192 -33.64 -9.69 -3.62
C ALA A 192 -33.03 -8.75 -4.66
N GLU A 193 -33.36 -7.46 -4.65
CA GLU A 193 -32.79 -6.46 -5.54
C GLU A 193 -31.32 -6.14 -5.17
N SER A 194 -31.01 -6.08 -3.89
CA SER A 194 -29.63 -5.90 -3.42
C SER A 194 -28.70 -7.03 -3.90
N ASP A 195 -29.18 -8.29 -3.85
CA ASP A 195 -28.40 -9.45 -4.33
C ASP A 195 -28.27 -9.44 -5.85
N ARG A 196 -29.35 -9.13 -6.57
CA ARG A 196 -29.32 -8.97 -8.03
C ARG A 196 -28.28 -7.96 -8.49
N ILE A 197 -28.22 -6.80 -7.85
CA ILE A 197 -27.22 -5.76 -8.17
C ILE A 197 -25.82 -6.26 -7.88
N ARG A 198 -25.61 -6.99 -6.79
CA ARG A 198 -24.30 -7.59 -6.48
C ARG A 198 -23.87 -8.60 -7.55
N ASP A 199 -24.78 -9.39 -8.08
CA ASP A 199 -24.48 -10.34 -9.15
C ASP A 199 -24.14 -9.59 -10.46
N ILE A 200 -24.83 -8.51 -10.80
CA ILE A 200 -24.49 -7.65 -11.95
C ILE A 200 -23.06 -7.10 -11.79
N LEU A 201 -22.70 -6.56 -10.62
CA LEU A 201 -21.35 -6.05 -10.36
C LEU A 201 -20.30 -7.15 -10.49
N LYS A 202 -20.61 -8.36 -10.00
CA LYS A 202 -19.71 -9.52 -10.13
C LYS A 202 -19.53 -9.95 -11.59
N ASP A 203 -20.59 -9.93 -12.40
CA ASP A 203 -20.54 -10.27 -13.83
C ASP A 203 -19.73 -9.21 -14.63
N MET A 204 -19.66 -7.97 -14.14
CA MET A 204 -18.78 -6.91 -14.64
C MET A 204 -17.33 -7.05 -14.15
N GLY A 205 -16.99 -8.10 -13.41
CA GLY A 205 -15.65 -8.27 -12.83
C GLY A 205 -15.37 -7.34 -11.65
N ILE A 206 -16.41 -6.89 -10.94
CA ILE A 206 -16.28 -5.94 -9.83
C ILE A 206 -16.58 -6.66 -8.50
N ALA A 207 -15.59 -6.64 -7.62
CA ALA A 207 -15.74 -7.12 -6.25
C ALA A 207 -16.13 -5.95 -5.33
N VAL A 208 -17.09 -6.17 -4.45
CA VAL A 208 -17.65 -5.17 -3.56
C VAL A 208 -17.42 -5.56 -2.11
N LYS A 209 -16.87 -4.66 -1.31
CA LYS A 209 -16.65 -4.84 0.12
C LYS A 209 -17.43 -3.77 0.90
N ASP A 210 -18.42 -4.21 1.66
CA ASP A 210 -19.20 -3.34 2.54
C ASP A 210 -18.37 -2.99 3.79
N ASN A 211 -18.43 -1.73 4.21
CA ASN A 211 -17.83 -1.17 5.42
C ASN A 211 -18.93 -0.54 6.28
N LYS A 212 -18.60 -0.15 7.53
CA LYS A 212 -19.57 0.52 8.43
C LYS A 212 -20.08 1.85 7.89
N GLU A 213 -19.27 2.54 7.09
CA GLU A 213 -19.51 3.90 6.60
C GLU A 213 -19.86 3.92 5.11
N GLY A 214 -19.86 2.77 4.43
CA GLY A 214 -20.13 2.74 3.00
C GLY A 214 -19.67 1.46 2.30
N VAL A 215 -19.22 1.59 1.07
CA VAL A 215 -18.81 0.48 0.22
C VAL A 215 -17.51 0.82 -0.53
N GLN A 216 -16.62 -0.14 -0.58
CA GLN A 216 -15.43 -0.10 -1.44
C GLN A 216 -15.61 -1.13 -2.56
N TRP A 217 -15.30 -0.74 -3.80
CA TRP A 217 -15.27 -1.65 -4.92
C TRP A 217 -13.87 -1.76 -5.52
N MET A 218 -13.58 -2.88 -6.16
CA MET A 218 -12.31 -3.17 -6.81
C MET A 218 -12.55 -4.08 -8.01
N ARG A 219 -11.64 -4.07 -8.98
CA ARG A 219 -11.64 -5.07 -10.05
C ARG A 219 -11.27 -6.43 -9.49
N GLY A 220 -12.05 -7.48 -9.87
CA GLY A 220 -11.87 -8.87 -9.44
C GLY A 220 -10.80 -9.59 -10.25
#